data_a169b000d46233500c9c7d330e3d9d5b
#
_entry.id   a169b000d46233500c9c7d330e3d9d5b
#
_cell.length_a   1.000
_cell.length_b   1.000
_cell.length_c   1.000
_cell.angle_alpha   90.00
_cell.angle_beta   90.00
_cell.angle_gamma   90.00
#
_symmetry.space_group_name_H-M   'P 1'
#
loop_
_entity.id
_entity.type
_entity.pdbx_description
1 polymer ?
#
loop_
_entity_poly.entity_id
_entity_poly.type
_entity_poly.pdbx_seq_one_letter_code
_entity_poly.pdbx_strand_id
1 'polypeptide(L)'
;MQFLDRHLTELAIDEAYEHEHSESPQKSQLNAANLHKYLSKLMYRRRNDFDPLWNQILVAGFDTSSKPFLASVDLRGTTFTSPSLATGFGAMLAQPIMRRYAATEEDAARLTREEAVNVVKECMKVLFYRDARSLDRYSIAVVTKDGVELSEDEQLEKQSWAFAERIRGYGTQTV
;
A
#
# COMPACT_ATOMS: atom_id res chain seq x y z
N MET A 1 3.12 -13.13 6.26
CA MET A 1 2.02 -12.32 6.82
C MET A 1 1.77 -12.64 8.31
N GLN A 2 1.42 -13.86 8.68
CA GLN A 2 1.10 -14.25 10.08
C GLN A 2 2.16 -13.86 11.13
N PHE A 3 3.45 -13.92 10.80
CA PHE A 3 4.51 -13.52 11.72
C PHE A 3 4.47 -12.01 12.05
N LEU A 4 4.31 -11.16 11.04
CA LEU A 4 4.21 -9.71 11.24
C LEU A 4 2.93 -9.34 11.97
N ASP A 5 1.81 -9.94 11.59
CA ASP A 5 0.51 -9.71 12.21
C ASP A 5 0.54 -10.02 13.72
N ARG A 6 1.04 -11.20 14.09
CA ARG A 6 1.21 -11.58 15.48
C ARG A 6 2.11 -10.61 16.25
N HIS A 7 3.23 -10.22 15.67
CA HIS A 7 4.17 -9.35 16.33
C HIS A 7 3.66 -7.92 16.49
N LEU A 8 2.92 -7.40 15.51
CA LEU A 8 2.25 -6.11 15.62
C LEU A 8 1.12 -6.12 16.66
N THR A 9 0.42 -7.25 16.77
CA THR A 9 -0.60 -7.44 17.81
C THR A 9 0.03 -7.44 19.20
N GLU A 10 1.16 -8.14 19.39
CA GLU A 10 1.92 -8.12 20.64
C GLU A 10 2.33 -6.69 21.03
N LEU A 11 2.89 -5.92 20.11
CA LEU A 11 3.26 -4.52 20.35
C LEU A 11 2.07 -3.64 20.73
N ALA A 12 0.92 -3.82 20.07
CA ALA A 12 -0.28 -3.05 20.37
C ALA A 12 -0.85 -3.40 21.77
N ILE A 13 -0.77 -4.67 22.18
CA ILE A 13 -1.17 -5.11 23.53
C ILE A 13 -0.25 -4.51 24.58
N ASP A 14 1.07 -4.55 24.36
CA ASP A 14 2.06 -3.99 25.31
C ASP A 14 1.84 -2.48 25.48
N GLU A 15 1.61 -1.76 24.39
CA GLU A 15 1.33 -0.32 24.44
C GLU A 15 0.02 -0.01 25.18
N ALA A 16 -1.03 -0.79 24.93
CA ALA A 16 -2.30 -0.63 25.62
C ALA A 16 -2.16 -0.87 27.14
N TYR A 17 -1.37 -1.88 27.53
CA TYR A 17 -1.09 -2.18 28.93
C TYR A 17 -0.30 -1.04 29.61
N GLU A 18 0.75 -0.52 28.96
CA GLU A 18 1.52 0.60 29.47
C GLU A 18 0.67 1.87 29.62
N HIS A 19 -0.24 2.12 28.68
CA HIS A 19 -1.15 3.27 28.71
C HIS A 19 -2.14 3.18 29.88
N GLU A 20 -2.65 1.99 30.19
CA GLU A 20 -3.61 1.77 31.28
C GLU A 20 -2.96 1.92 32.66
N HIS A 21 -1.65 1.59 32.78
CA HIS A 21 -0.93 1.58 34.03
C HIS A 21 -0.01 2.81 34.23
N SER A 22 -0.01 3.76 33.31
CA SER A 22 0.79 4.98 33.37
C SER A 22 0.03 6.11 34.08
N GLU A 23 0.67 6.74 35.04
CA GLU A 23 0.13 7.91 35.76
C GLU A 23 -0.02 9.18 34.89
N SER A 24 0.58 9.19 33.71
CA SER A 24 0.46 10.28 32.75
C SER A 24 -0.02 9.76 31.40
N PRO A 25 -1.04 10.39 30.74
CA PRO A 25 -1.49 9.99 29.42
C PRO A 25 -0.37 10.26 28.41
N GLN A 26 0.50 9.27 28.20
CA GLN A 26 1.44 9.31 27.10
C GLN A 26 0.67 9.15 25.80
N LYS A 27 0.92 10.07 24.87
CA LYS A 27 0.40 9.95 23.52
C LYS A 27 0.90 8.64 22.92
N SER A 28 0.00 7.82 22.40
CA SER A 28 0.33 6.54 21.76
C SER A 28 1.61 6.66 20.92
N GLN A 29 2.58 5.79 21.19
CA GLN A 29 3.84 5.73 20.45
C GLN A 29 3.66 4.99 19.12
N LEU A 30 2.61 4.17 19.00
CA LEU A 30 2.31 3.40 17.81
C LEU A 30 1.61 4.27 16.77
N ASN A 31 2.40 4.95 15.94
CA ASN A 31 1.94 5.71 14.78
C ASN A 31 2.61 5.17 13.50
N ALA A 32 2.12 5.61 12.34
CA ALA A 32 2.60 5.11 11.05
C ALA A 32 4.12 5.30 10.86
N ALA A 33 4.66 6.43 11.29
CA ALA A 33 6.09 6.72 11.15
C ALA A 33 6.95 5.82 12.04
N ASN A 34 6.54 5.59 13.29
CA ASN A 34 7.25 4.72 14.23
C ASN A 34 7.15 3.26 13.79
N LEU A 35 5.97 2.83 13.34
CA LEU A 35 5.77 1.49 12.79
C LEU A 35 6.67 1.25 11.58
N HIS A 36 6.71 2.19 10.64
CA HIS A 36 7.58 2.11 9.48
C HIS A 36 9.07 1.98 9.86
N LYS A 37 9.52 2.79 10.82
CA LYS A 37 10.89 2.73 11.34
C LYS A 37 11.20 1.40 12.02
N TYR A 38 10.25 0.87 12.77
CA TYR A 38 10.37 -0.46 13.38
C TYR A 38 10.50 -1.54 12.31
N LEU A 39 9.60 -1.54 11.30
CA LEU A 39 9.65 -2.50 10.19
C LEU A 39 10.97 -2.43 9.45
N SER A 40 11.50 -1.23 9.18
CA SER A 40 12.82 -1.08 8.55
C SER A 40 13.93 -1.77 9.34
N LYS A 41 13.96 -1.60 10.65
CA LYS A 41 14.95 -2.26 11.52
C LYS A 41 14.78 -3.78 11.54
N LEU A 42 13.54 -4.25 11.62
CA LEU A 42 13.22 -5.67 11.59
C LEU A 42 13.67 -6.32 10.27
N MET A 43 13.32 -5.70 9.13
CA MET A 43 13.69 -6.20 7.80
C MET A 43 15.22 -6.21 7.63
N TYR A 44 15.89 -5.15 8.07
CA TYR A 44 17.35 -5.08 8.02
C TYR A 44 18.02 -6.15 8.88
N ARG A 45 17.54 -6.40 10.10
CA ARG A 45 18.03 -7.45 10.97
C ARG A 45 17.90 -8.83 10.31
N ARG A 46 16.71 -9.14 9.80
CA ARG A 46 16.42 -10.40 9.13
C ARG A 46 17.31 -10.61 7.88
N ARG A 47 17.58 -9.53 7.15
CA ARG A 47 18.54 -9.55 6.04
C ARG A 47 19.96 -9.90 6.50
N ASN A 48 20.41 -9.33 7.62
CA ASN A 48 21.75 -9.62 8.15
C ASN A 48 21.87 -11.05 8.67
N ASP A 49 20.79 -11.61 9.20
CA ASP A 49 20.75 -13.00 9.70
C ASP A 49 20.61 -14.01 8.53
N PHE A 50 20.69 -13.56 7.27
CA PHE A 50 20.48 -14.39 6.07
C PHE A 50 19.12 -15.09 6.03
N ASP A 51 18.14 -14.55 6.72
CA ASP A 51 16.75 -15.04 6.79
C ASP A 51 15.76 -13.89 6.52
N PRO A 52 15.81 -13.26 5.32
CA PRO A 52 15.00 -12.11 5.00
C PRO A 52 13.50 -12.44 4.93
N LEU A 53 12.68 -11.51 5.36
CA LEU A 53 11.25 -11.51 5.03
C LEU A 53 11.10 -11.03 3.59
N TRP A 54 10.79 -11.96 2.69
CA TRP A 54 10.78 -11.70 1.24
C TRP A 54 9.52 -10.96 0.80
N ASN A 55 9.43 -9.71 1.19
CA ASN A 55 8.31 -8.85 0.80
C ASN A 55 8.71 -7.36 0.76
N GLN A 56 7.80 -6.55 0.24
CA GLN A 56 7.84 -5.10 0.29
C GLN A 56 6.52 -4.62 0.89
N ILE A 57 6.60 -3.78 1.91
CA ILE A 57 5.45 -3.34 2.70
C ILE A 57 5.24 -1.85 2.48
N LEU A 58 3.98 -1.45 2.29
CA LEU A 58 3.55 -0.06 2.35
C LEU A 58 2.95 0.22 3.72
N VAL A 59 3.32 1.35 4.29
CA VAL A 59 2.74 1.88 5.53
C VAL A 59 2.07 3.20 5.21
N ALA A 60 0.77 3.25 5.43
CA ALA A 60 -0.05 4.44 5.28
C ALA A 60 -0.72 4.80 6.61
N GLY A 61 -0.76 6.08 6.95
CA GLY A 61 -1.36 6.53 8.20
C GLY A 61 -1.05 7.99 8.49
N PHE A 62 -0.92 8.29 9.76
CA PHE A 62 -0.57 9.63 10.24
C PHE A 62 0.62 9.55 11.18
N ASP A 63 1.44 10.60 11.19
CA ASP A 63 2.53 10.77 12.14
C ASP A 63 2.02 11.35 13.48
N THR A 64 2.94 11.58 14.42
CA THR A 64 2.63 12.20 15.73
C THR A 64 2.04 13.59 15.62
N SER A 65 2.28 14.29 14.52
CA SER A 65 1.76 15.63 14.23
C SER A 65 0.43 15.60 13.48
N SER A 66 -0.16 14.41 13.30
CA SER A 66 -1.37 14.20 12.49
C SER A 66 -1.20 14.59 11.01
N LYS A 67 0.04 14.57 10.52
CA LYS A 67 0.34 14.74 9.10
C LYS A 67 0.22 13.39 8.39
N PRO A 68 -0.34 13.33 7.19
CA PRO A 68 -0.39 12.11 6.38
C PRO A 68 1.02 11.55 6.16
N PHE A 69 1.15 10.23 6.27
CA PHE A 69 2.41 9.52 6.14
C PHE A 69 2.22 8.33 5.19
N LEU A 70 3.04 8.28 4.15
CA LEU A 70 3.08 7.16 3.21
C LEU A 70 4.53 6.78 2.94
N ALA A 71 4.88 5.54 3.24
CA ALA A 71 6.24 5.05 3.07
C ALA A 71 6.25 3.57 2.68
N SER A 72 7.35 3.14 2.08
CA SER A 72 7.62 1.73 1.81
C SER A 72 8.86 1.26 2.55
N VAL A 73 8.92 -0.04 2.80
CA VAL A 73 10.09 -0.74 3.28
C VAL A 73 10.24 -2.06 2.50
N ASP A 74 11.44 -2.35 2.02
CA ASP A 74 11.75 -3.57 1.28
C ASP A 74 12.39 -4.65 2.18
N LEU A 75 12.64 -5.83 1.61
CA LEU A 75 13.26 -6.98 2.29
C LEU A 75 14.68 -6.69 2.84
N ARG A 76 15.33 -5.62 2.41
CA ARG A 76 16.65 -5.19 2.88
C ARG A 76 16.58 -4.14 3.97
N GLY A 77 15.37 -3.70 4.33
CA GLY A 77 15.17 -2.61 5.25
C GLY A 77 15.33 -1.22 4.61
N THR A 78 15.47 -1.14 3.28
CA THR A 78 15.52 0.13 2.56
C THR A 78 14.16 0.80 2.60
N THR A 79 14.15 2.08 2.93
CA THR A 79 12.94 2.88 3.09
C THR A 79 12.82 3.93 2.00
N PHE A 80 11.58 4.20 1.60
CA PHE A 80 11.28 5.23 0.63
C PHE A 80 9.94 5.89 0.96
N THR A 81 9.89 7.22 0.89
CA THR A 81 8.67 8.02 1.04
C THR A 81 8.35 8.72 -0.27
N SER A 82 7.08 8.79 -0.62
CA SER A 82 6.62 9.47 -1.84
C SER A 82 5.12 9.79 -1.73
N PRO A 83 4.63 10.82 -2.44
CA PRO A 83 3.20 11.13 -2.51
C PRO A 83 2.33 9.98 -3.02
N SER A 84 2.91 9.10 -3.82
CA SER A 84 2.29 7.89 -4.31
C SER A 84 3.28 6.74 -4.32
N LEU A 85 2.85 5.55 -3.93
CA LEU A 85 3.67 4.35 -3.84
C LEU A 85 2.91 3.13 -4.34
N ALA A 86 3.64 2.23 -4.97
CA ALA A 86 3.13 0.92 -5.36
C ALA A 86 4.21 -0.14 -5.19
N THR A 87 3.80 -1.38 -4.98
CA THR A 87 4.69 -2.55 -4.85
C THR A 87 4.40 -3.56 -5.96
N GLY A 88 5.32 -4.49 -6.17
CA GLY A 88 5.19 -5.53 -7.19
C GLY A 88 5.07 -4.96 -8.60
N PHE A 89 4.21 -5.54 -9.42
CA PHE A 89 3.91 -5.02 -10.78
C PHE A 89 3.31 -3.62 -10.77
N GLY A 90 2.66 -3.22 -9.66
CA GLY A 90 2.17 -1.87 -9.48
C GLY A 90 3.25 -0.80 -9.55
N ALA A 91 4.48 -1.11 -9.16
CA ALA A 91 5.61 -0.18 -9.26
C ALA A 91 5.92 0.23 -10.72
N MET A 92 5.64 -0.64 -11.69
CA MET A 92 5.88 -0.40 -13.10
C MET A 92 4.62 0.09 -13.85
N LEU A 93 3.44 -0.36 -13.46
CA LEU A 93 2.19 -0.12 -14.18
C LEU A 93 1.31 0.96 -13.50
N ALA A 94 1.15 0.88 -12.19
CA ALA A 94 0.29 1.80 -11.41
C ALA A 94 1.02 3.10 -11.06
N GLN A 95 2.29 3.04 -10.71
CA GLN A 95 3.07 4.20 -10.31
C GLN A 95 3.08 5.33 -11.37
N PRO A 96 3.27 5.06 -12.67
CA PRO A 96 3.19 6.11 -13.69
C PRO A 96 1.80 6.75 -13.79
N ILE A 97 0.74 5.98 -13.54
CA ILE A 97 -0.63 6.50 -13.51
C ILE A 97 -0.81 7.43 -12.32
N MET A 98 -0.48 6.97 -11.12
CA MET A 98 -0.59 7.78 -9.90
C MET A 98 0.22 9.08 -9.97
N ARG A 99 1.41 9.05 -10.57
CA ARG A 99 2.25 10.25 -10.74
C ARG A 99 1.65 11.32 -11.63
N ARG A 100 0.71 11.00 -12.50
CA ARG A 100 -0.01 12.01 -13.28
C ARG A 100 -0.92 12.87 -12.42
N TYR A 101 -1.40 12.31 -11.29
CA TYR A 101 -2.34 12.97 -10.38
C TYR A 101 -1.65 13.48 -9.10
N ALA A 102 -0.61 12.78 -8.65
CA ALA A 102 0.10 13.06 -7.41
C ALA A 102 1.62 12.93 -7.63
N ALA A 103 2.20 13.87 -8.39
CA ALA A 103 3.64 13.93 -8.62
C ALA A 103 4.36 14.50 -7.39
N THR A 104 3.74 15.45 -6.72
CA THR A 104 4.26 16.14 -5.54
C THR A 104 3.32 15.97 -4.35
N GLU A 105 3.81 16.27 -3.14
CA GLU A 105 2.98 16.32 -1.94
C GLU A 105 1.82 17.33 -2.05
N GLU A 106 2.06 18.44 -2.74
CA GLU A 106 1.04 19.47 -2.98
C GLU A 106 -0.06 18.95 -3.90
N ASP A 107 0.29 18.20 -4.94
CA ASP A 107 -0.70 17.59 -5.84
C ASP A 107 -1.53 16.55 -5.08
N ALA A 108 -0.88 15.71 -4.29
CA ALA A 108 -1.57 14.71 -3.46
C ALA A 108 -2.53 15.36 -2.46
N ALA A 109 -2.14 16.48 -1.86
CA ALA A 109 -2.98 17.21 -0.90
C ALA A 109 -4.23 17.88 -1.54
N ARG A 110 -4.22 18.09 -2.85
CA ARG A 110 -5.37 18.66 -3.59
C ARG A 110 -6.41 17.62 -3.99
N LEU A 111 -6.02 16.34 -4.02
CA LEU A 111 -6.95 15.28 -4.40
C LEU A 111 -8.05 15.12 -3.34
N THR A 112 -9.27 15.07 -3.82
CA THR A 112 -10.40 14.66 -2.99
C THR A 112 -10.33 13.15 -2.74
N ARG A 113 -11.04 12.68 -1.71
CA ARG A 113 -11.17 11.25 -1.43
C ARG A 113 -11.67 10.47 -2.66
N GLU A 114 -12.68 11.01 -3.32
CA GLU A 114 -13.30 10.37 -4.48
C GLU A 114 -12.33 10.24 -5.66
N GLU A 115 -11.60 11.30 -5.95
CA GLU A 115 -10.56 11.30 -6.98
C GLU A 115 -9.45 10.31 -6.68
N ALA A 116 -8.95 10.28 -5.44
CA ALA A 116 -7.91 9.34 -5.02
C ALA A 116 -8.37 7.88 -5.18
N VAL A 117 -9.59 7.56 -4.76
CA VAL A 117 -10.18 6.22 -4.92
C VAL A 117 -10.32 5.86 -6.40
N ASN A 118 -10.76 6.79 -7.24
CA ASN A 118 -10.91 6.56 -8.68
C ASN A 118 -9.55 6.30 -9.36
N VAL A 119 -8.51 7.04 -8.97
CA VAL A 119 -7.13 6.80 -9.47
C VAL A 119 -6.65 5.41 -9.09
N VAL A 120 -6.89 4.96 -7.85
CA VAL A 120 -6.54 3.61 -7.41
C VAL A 120 -7.32 2.55 -8.19
N LYS A 121 -8.62 2.77 -8.44
CA LYS A 121 -9.44 1.88 -9.27
C LYS A 121 -8.93 1.80 -10.71
N GLU A 122 -8.51 2.93 -11.30
CA GLU A 122 -7.86 2.95 -12.62
C GLU A 122 -6.57 2.12 -12.62
N CYS A 123 -5.75 2.24 -11.59
CA CYS A 123 -4.54 1.43 -11.43
C CYS A 123 -4.87 -0.06 -11.34
N MET A 124 -5.88 -0.45 -10.55
CA MET A 124 -6.30 -1.85 -10.43
C MET A 124 -6.81 -2.41 -11.76
N LYS A 125 -7.51 -1.60 -12.55
CA LYS A 125 -7.97 -1.98 -13.89
C LYS A 125 -6.80 -2.25 -14.84
N VAL A 126 -5.78 -1.40 -14.85
CA VAL A 126 -4.59 -1.61 -15.68
C VAL A 126 -3.83 -2.86 -15.25
N LEU A 127 -3.72 -3.09 -13.94
CA LEU A 127 -3.10 -4.31 -13.40
C LEU A 127 -3.87 -5.57 -13.82
N PHE A 128 -5.19 -5.54 -13.80
CA PHE A 128 -6.01 -6.67 -14.28
C PHE A 128 -5.68 -7.06 -15.72
N TYR A 129 -5.46 -6.08 -16.61
CA TYR A 129 -5.14 -6.36 -18.01
C TYR A 129 -3.67 -6.72 -18.27
N ARG A 130 -2.75 -6.33 -17.41
CA ARG A 130 -1.31 -6.45 -17.67
C ARG A 130 -0.56 -7.38 -16.72
N ASP A 131 -1.11 -7.68 -15.55
CA ASP A 131 -0.55 -8.66 -14.63
C ASP A 131 -1.32 -9.98 -14.76
N ALA A 132 -0.67 -10.98 -15.31
CA ALA A 132 -1.26 -12.31 -15.55
C ALA A 132 -1.69 -13.03 -14.26
N ARG A 133 -1.20 -12.62 -13.10
CA ARG A 133 -1.56 -13.18 -11.79
C ARG A 133 -2.65 -12.40 -11.07
N SER A 134 -3.14 -11.31 -11.65
CA SER A 134 -4.18 -10.50 -11.05
C SER A 134 -5.56 -11.15 -11.14
N LEU A 135 -6.43 -10.70 -10.24
CA LEU A 135 -7.85 -11.05 -10.25
C LEU A 135 -8.66 -9.79 -10.56
N ASP A 136 -9.94 -9.96 -10.86
CA ASP A 136 -10.90 -8.86 -11.02
C ASP A 136 -11.47 -8.37 -9.68
N ARG A 137 -10.92 -8.84 -8.57
CA ARG A 137 -11.34 -8.52 -7.20
C ARG A 137 -10.21 -7.82 -6.45
N TYR A 138 -10.59 -6.84 -5.63
CA TYR A 138 -9.65 -6.03 -4.88
C TYR A 138 -10.28 -5.52 -3.58
N SER A 139 -9.46 -5.07 -2.67
CA SER A 139 -9.90 -4.37 -1.45
C SER A 139 -9.31 -2.96 -1.42
N ILE A 140 -10.06 -2.01 -0.91
CA ILE A 140 -9.61 -0.63 -0.73
C ILE A 140 -9.68 -0.30 0.76
N ALA A 141 -8.58 0.21 1.30
CA ALA A 141 -8.52 0.81 2.62
C ALA A 141 -8.38 2.33 2.48
N VAL A 142 -9.26 3.07 3.10
CA VAL A 142 -9.17 4.53 3.21
C VAL A 142 -8.82 4.88 4.64
N VAL A 143 -7.64 5.47 4.82
CA VAL A 143 -7.11 5.85 6.13
C VAL A 143 -7.40 7.32 6.37
N THR A 144 -8.17 7.62 7.41
CA THR A 144 -8.52 8.98 7.84
C THR A 144 -8.04 9.22 9.28
N LYS A 145 -8.18 10.44 9.78
CA LYS A 145 -7.88 10.75 11.19
C LYS A 145 -8.83 10.05 12.16
N ASP A 146 -10.03 9.71 11.68
CA ASP A 146 -11.08 9.09 12.49
C ASP A 146 -11.00 7.56 12.47
N GLY A 147 -10.14 7.00 11.62
CA GLY A 147 -9.92 5.56 11.53
C GLY A 147 -9.68 5.07 10.12
N VAL A 148 -9.80 3.76 9.94
CA VAL A 148 -9.62 3.05 8.68
C VAL A 148 -10.97 2.51 8.22
N GLU A 149 -11.37 2.89 7.02
CA GLU A 149 -12.51 2.29 6.32
C GLU A 149 -11.97 1.24 5.34
N LEU A 150 -12.34 0.00 5.53
CA LEU A 150 -11.93 -1.11 4.66
C LEU A 150 -13.14 -1.59 3.85
N SER A 151 -13.01 -1.53 2.54
CA SER A 151 -13.94 -2.11 1.58
C SER A 151 -13.31 -3.38 1.03
N GLU A 152 -13.85 -4.52 1.38
CA GLU A 152 -13.30 -5.82 0.99
C GLU A 152 -14.06 -6.40 -0.20
N ASP A 153 -13.34 -7.17 -1.01
CA ASP A 153 -13.88 -8.00 -2.08
C ASP A 153 -14.72 -7.22 -3.12
N GLU A 154 -14.33 -5.98 -3.40
CA GLU A 154 -14.91 -5.22 -4.49
C GLU A 154 -14.53 -5.85 -5.84
N GLN A 155 -15.47 -5.88 -6.75
CA GLN A 155 -15.24 -6.37 -8.10
C GLN A 155 -15.01 -5.18 -9.04
N LEU A 156 -14.00 -5.29 -9.91
CA LEU A 156 -13.87 -4.36 -11.03
C LEU A 156 -15.14 -4.41 -11.87
N GLU A 157 -15.57 -3.26 -12.38
CA GLU A 157 -16.64 -3.20 -13.37
C GLU A 157 -16.40 -4.23 -14.47
N LYS A 158 -17.47 -4.76 -15.06
CA LYS A 158 -17.40 -5.80 -16.10
C LYS A 158 -16.29 -5.50 -17.10
N GLN A 159 -15.16 -6.20 -16.93
CA GLN A 159 -14.03 -6.13 -17.83
C GLN A 159 -14.26 -7.10 -18.98
N SER A 160 -13.86 -6.70 -20.16
CA SER A 160 -14.03 -7.52 -21.38
C SER A 160 -12.73 -7.55 -22.17
N TRP A 161 -12.38 -8.73 -22.65
CA TRP A 161 -11.29 -8.93 -23.62
C TRP A 161 -11.80 -8.86 -25.08
N ALA A 162 -13.04 -8.44 -25.31
CA ALA A 162 -13.63 -8.37 -26.64
C ALA A 162 -12.83 -7.51 -27.63
N PHE A 163 -12.11 -6.49 -27.14
CA PHE A 163 -11.21 -5.71 -27.97
C PHE A 163 -10.04 -6.53 -28.53
N ALA A 164 -9.63 -7.58 -27.85
CA ALA A 164 -8.51 -8.45 -28.23
C ALA A 164 -8.93 -9.54 -29.24
N GLU A 165 -10.21 -9.88 -29.32
CA GLU A 165 -10.74 -10.88 -30.25
C GLU A 165 -10.53 -10.49 -31.72
N ARG A 166 -10.45 -9.19 -32.01
CA ARG A 166 -10.27 -8.65 -33.34
C ARG A 166 -8.81 -8.35 -33.67
N ILE A 167 -7.91 -8.49 -32.71
CA ILE A 167 -6.49 -8.35 -32.94
C ILE A 167 -5.99 -9.58 -33.64
N ARG A 168 -5.65 -9.44 -34.91
CA ARG A 168 -5.12 -10.54 -35.69
C ARG A 168 -3.65 -10.77 -35.31
N GLY A 169 -3.29 -12.04 -35.17
CA GLY A 169 -1.99 -12.46 -34.64
C GLY A 169 -0.86 -12.38 -35.65
N TYR A 170 0.30 -12.80 -35.23
CA TYR A 170 1.56 -12.68 -35.97
C TYR A 170 1.57 -13.50 -37.28
N GLY A 171 1.81 -12.85 -38.43
CA GLY A 171 2.29 -13.47 -39.65
C GLY A 171 1.34 -14.41 -40.42
N THR A 172 0.28 -14.86 -39.80
CA THR A 172 -0.73 -15.75 -40.41
C THR A 172 -2.02 -15.03 -40.79
N GLN A 173 -1.99 -13.70 -40.71
CA GLN A 173 -3.16 -12.89 -41.03
C GLN A 173 -3.33 -12.74 -42.51
N THR A 174 -4.33 -13.39 -43.03
CA THR A 174 -4.92 -13.03 -44.31
C THR A 174 -5.87 -11.87 -44.08
N VAL A 175 -5.63 -10.80 -44.79
CA VAL A 175 -6.51 -9.63 -44.85
C VAL A 175 -7.80 -10.04 -45.52
#